data_fc23cc06e3b763e327fe8f7867158c39
#
_entry.id   fc23cc06e3b763e327fe8f7867158c39
#
_cell.length_a   1.000
_cell.length_b   1.000
_cell.length_c   1.000
_cell.angle_alpha   90.00
_cell.angle_beta   90.00
_cell.angle_gamma   90.00
#
_symmetry.space_group_name_H-M   'P 1'
#
loop_
_entity.id
_entity.type
_entity.pdbx_description
1 polymer ?
#
loop_
_entity_poly.entity_id
_entity_poly.type
_entity_poly.pdbx_seq_one_letter_code
_entity_poly.pdbx_strand_id
1 'polypeptide(L)'
;MPDLPPVLPATTPDPNSLDLFDRPDAAGPSPHAAALMAPTPDIDADLVHEARPGYGDPPAPFYASPDGSLRLYQADALELLRRMQGESVDMIFADPPYFLSNGGITCVGGRMVKVDKGGWDKSTGIIGDHNFNLLWLDQCRRILRPNGTIWVTGTSHNIHSVGYGLQVLDYKILNDIAWYKINPPPNLACRYFTHATETILWAAKSAKSCHTFNYALPNPMILPLPITKVSVLR
;
A
#
# COMPACT_ATOMS: atom_id res chain seq x y z
N MET A 1 -35.34 -15.92 25.26
CA MET A 1 -35.07 -14.76 24.41
C MET A 1 -34.92 -13.57 25.34
N PRO A 2 -33.78 -12.90 25.43
CA PRO A 2 -33.66 -11.69 26.23
C PRO A 2 -34.35 -10.54 25.48
N ASP A 3 -35.16 -9.78 26.25
CA ASP A 3 -35.93 -8.65 25.78
C ASP A 3 -35.02 -7.56 25.21
N LEU A 4 -35.33 -7.10 24.01
CA LEU A 4 -34.68 -5.94 23.38
C LEU A 4 -35.06 -4.67 24.19
N PRO A 5 -34.11 -3.74 24.42
CA PRO A 5 -34.43 -2.48 25.08
C PRO A 5 -35.40 -1.63 24.21
N PRO A 6 -36.24 -0.82 24.82
CA PRO A 6 -37.23 -0.02 24.11
C PRO A 6 -36.56 0.98 23.19
N VAL A 7 -37.09 1.10 21.96
CA VAL A 7 -36.69 2.11 20.97
C VAL A 7 -37.08 3.47 21.52
N LEU A 8 -36.09 4.34 21.72
CA LEU A 8 -36.31 5.73 22.10
C LEU A 8 -37.05 6.46 20.96
N PRO A 9 -38.03 7.32 21.29
CA PRO A 9 -38.74 8.10 20.28
C PRO A 9 -37.77 9.05 19.58
N ALA A 10 -37.98 9.22 18.25
CA ALA A 10 -37.22 10.15 17.45
C ALA A 10 -37.38 11.58 18.01
N THR A 11 -36.26 12.17 18.44
CA THR A 11 -36.24 13.58 18.83
C THR A 11 -36.38 14.44 17.58
N THR A 12 -37.37 15.35 17.60
CA THR A 12 -37.49 16.39 16.59
C THR A 12 -36.22 17.24 16.58
N PRO A 13 -35.68 17.57 15.39
CA PRO A 13 -34.47 18.38 15.32
C PRO A 13 -34.71 19.76 15.94
N ASP A 14 -33.77 20.21 16.77
CA ASP A 14 -33.71 21.55 17.31
C ASP A 14 -33.66 22.56 16.17
N PRO A 15 -34.62 23.51 16.04
CA PRO A 15 -34.58 24.53 15.00
C PRO A 15 -33.40 25.49 15.12
N ASN A 16 -32.62 25.44 16.20
CA ASN A 16 -31.37 26.18 16.38
C ASN A 16 -30.10 25.32 16.18
N SER A 17 -30.21 24.08 15.73
CA SER A 17 -29.03 23.33 15.34
C SER A 17 -28.44 24.01 14.10
N LEU A 18 -27.31 24.68 14.28
CA LEU A 18 -26.49 25.19 13.18
C LEU A 18 -26.16 23.99 12.27
N ASP A 19 -26.74 24.02 11.06
CA ASP A 19 -26.39 23.04 10.03
C ASP A 19 -24.92 23.21 9.71
N LEU A 20 -24.12 22.19 10.06
CA LEU A 20 -22.65 22.21 9.90
C LEU A 20 -22.25 22.38 8.43
N PHE A 21 -23.21 22.24 7.51
CA PHE A 21 -22.99 22.30 6.07
C PHE A 21 -23.41 23.65 5.44
N ASP A 22 -24.08 24.52 6.20
CA ASP A 22 -24.54 25.84 5.71
C ASP A 22 -23.54 26.93 6.14
N ARG A 23 -22.27 26.82 5.68
CA ARG A 23 -21.34 27.96 5.70
C ARG A 23 -21.41 28.66 4.35
N PRO A 24 -21.76 29.94 4.29
CA PRO A 24 -21.62 30.70 3.05
C PRO A 24 -20.13 30.73 2.69
N ASP A 25 -19.79 30.15 1.54
CA ASP A 25 -18.46 30.18 0.93
C ASP A 25 -18.09 31.61 0.53
N ALA A 26 -17.60 32.40 1.47
CA ALA A 26 -17.15 33.79 1.23
C ALA A 26 -15.61 33.90 1.17
N ALA A 27 -14.88 32.82 1.33
CA ALA A 27 -13.43 32.80 1.11
C ALA A 27 -13.11 31.77 0.03
N GLY A 28 -12.48 32.19 -1.05
CA GLY A 28 -11.95 31.27 -2.06
C GLY A 28 -11.01 30.23 -1.45
N PRO A 29 -10.65 29.19 -2.17
CA PRO A 29 -9.82 28.10 -1.65
C PRO A 29 -8.56 28.67 -1.02
N SER A 30 -8.15 28.12 0.12
CA SER A 30 -6.89 28.51 0.76
C SER A 30 -5.74 28.39 -0.26
N PRO A 31 -4.66 29.17 -0.12
CA PRO A 31 -3.48 29.04 -1.01
C PRO A 31 -2.98 27.59 -1.12
N HIS A 32 -3.15 26.82 -0.08
CA HIS A 32 -2.81 25.39 -0.06
C HIS A 32 -3.79 24.54 -0.88
N ALA A 33 -5.09 24.82 -0.80
CA ALA A 33 -6.11 24.15 -1.61
C ALA A 33 -6.02 24.59 -3.09
N ALA A 34 -5.64 25.83 -3.37
CA ALA A 34 -5.40 26.31 -4.73
C ALA A 34 -4.16 25.64 -5.35
N ALA A 35 -3.12 25.39 -4.57
CA ALA A 35 -1.95 24.62 -5.02
C ALA A 35 -2.27 23.15 -5.30
N LEU A 36 -3.24 22.56 -4.58
CA LEU A 36 -3.74 21.21 -4.81
C LEU A 36 -4.71 21.11 -6.00
N MET A 37 -5.35 22.24 -6.35
CA MET A 37 -6.23 22.36 -7.52
C MET A 37 -5.51 22.87 -8.77
N ALA A 38 -4.23 23.28 -8.66
CA ALA A 38 -3.39 23.42 -9.83
C ALA A 38 -3.41 22.06 -10.56
N PRO A 39 -3.55 22.06 -11.91
CA PRO A 39 -3.45 20.81 -12.65
C PRO A 39 -2.19 20.12 -12.11
N THR A 40 -2.36 18.89 -11.61
CA THR A 40 -1.21 18.05 -11.24
C THR A 40 -0.24 18.20 -12.40
N PRO A 41 1.03 18.63 -12.16
CA PRO A 41 1.99 18.63 -13.25
C PRO A 41 1.81 17.25 -13.87
N ASP A 42 1.48 17.21 -15.16
CA ASP A 42 1.32 15.97 -15.89
C ASP A 42 2.39 15.06 -15.32
N ILE A 43 1.97 13.97 -14.68
CA ILE A 43 2.92 12.93 -14.28
C ILE A 43 3.64 12.72 -15.59
N ASP A 44 4.89 13.17 -15.63
CA ASP A 44 5.63 13.26 -16.89
C ASP A 44 5.41 11.90 -17.54
N ALA A 45 4.49 11.83 -18.48
CA ALA A 45 4.18 10.60 -19.20
C ALA A 45 5.49 10.06 -19.80
N ASP A 46 6.45 10.96 -19.98
CA ASP A 46 7.82 10.66 -20.37
C ASP A 46 8.60 9.96 -19.24
N LEU A 47 8.41 10.31 -17.95
CA LEU A 47 9.02 9.57 -16.83
C LEU A 47 8.49 8.13 -16.72
N VAL A 48 7.22 7.91 -17.05
CA VAL A 48 6.63 6.57 -17.09
C VAL A 48 6.98 5.86 -18.42
N HIS A 49 7.16 6.60 -19.51
CA HIS A 49 7.48 6.04 -20.84
C HIS A 49 8.96 5.92 -21.15
N GLU A 50 9.85 6.70 -20.53
CA GLU A 50 11.30 6.56 -20.74
C GLU A 50 11.91 5.26 -20.21
N ALA A 51 11.18 4.55 -19.36
CA ALA A 51 11.58 3.22 -18.90
C ALA A 51 11.09 2.09 -19.84
N ARG A 52 11.25 2.22 -21.15
CA ARG A 52 11.26 1.01 -21.99
C ARG A 52 12.58 0.28 -21.71
N PRO A 53 12.57 -0.80 -20.95
CA PRO A 53 13.79 -1.51 -20.62
C PRO A 53 14.34 -2.12 -21.90
N GLY A 54 15.59 -1.90 -22.15
CA GLY A 54 16.35 -2.93 -22.80
C GLY A 54 16.26 -4.14 -21.88
N TYR A 55 15.53 -5.17 -22.28
CA TYR A 55 15.49 -6.44 -21.58
C TYR A 55 16.93 -7.00 -21.55
N GLY A 56 17.67 -6.66 -20.49
CA GLY A 56 18.89 -7.36 -20.15
C GLY A 56 18.51 -8.56 -19.31
N ASP A 57 19.32 -9.61 -19.35
CA ASP A 57 19.14 -10.73 -18.45
C ASP A 57 19.08 -10.24 -17.00
N PRO A 58 18.22 -10.81 -16.15
CA PRO A 58 18.22 -10.49 -14.74
C PRO A 58 19.62 -10.74 -14.16
N PRO A 59 20.04 -10.01 -13.11
CA PRO A 59 21.31 -10.27 -12.46
C PRO A 59 21.36 -11.72 -11.99
N ALA A 60 22.57 -12.26 -11.82
CA ALA A 60 22.72 -13.59 -11.22
C ALA A 60 22.05 -13.59 -9.82
N PRO A 61 21.26 -14.61 -9.49
CA PRO A 61 20.67 -14.70 -8.17
C PRO A 61 21.75 -14.84 -7.10
N PHE A 62 21.57 -14.19 -5.96
CA PHE A 62 22.40 -14.37 -4.77
C PHE A 62 22.35 -15.84 -4.29
N TYR A 63 21.18 -16.46 -4.41
CA TYR A 63 20.95 -17.86 -4.11
C TYR A 63 19.92 -18.46 -5.05
N ALA A 64 20.13 -19.70 -5.47
CA ALA A 64 19.13 -20.50 -6.17
C ALA A 64 19.07 -21.89 -5.54
N SER A 65 17.86 -22.40 -5.31
CA SER A 65 17.68 -23.79 -4.85
C SER A 65 18.10 -24.77 -5.95
N PRO A 66 18.58 -25.99 -5.60
CA PRO A 66 19.02 -26.97 -6.57
C PRO A 66 17.97 -27.38 -7.60
N ASP A 67 16.70 -27.36 -7.20
CA ASP A 67 15.54 -27.64 -8.06
C ASP A 67 15.05 -26.43 -8.86
N GLY A 68 15.69 -25.25 -8.68
CA GLY A 68 15.33 -24.01 -9.35
C GLY A 68 14.00 -23.38 -8.92
N SER A 69 13.35 -23.94 -7.91
CA SER A 69 12.04 -23.44 -7.41
C SER A 69 12.16 -22.13 -6.65
N LEU A 70 13.32 -21.83 -6.05
CA LEU A 70 13.58 -20.60 -5.29
C LEU A 70 14.80 -19.89 -5.86
N ARG A 71 14.66 -18.57 -6.07
CA ARG A 71 15.76 -17.67 -6.41
C ARG A 71 15.69 -16.44 -5.52
N LEU A 72 16.80 -16.08 -4.89
CA LEU A 72 16.93 -14.86 -4.10
C LEU A 72 17.84 -13.88 -4.84
N TYR A 73 17.43 -12.63 -4.90
CA TYR A 73 18.21 -11.55 -5.50
C TYR A 73 18.51 -10.50 -4.45
N GLN A 74 19.73 -10.04 -4.41
CA GLN A 74 20.14 -8.87 -3.63
C GLN A 74 20.45 -7.75 -4.63
N ALA A 75 19.49 -6.89 -4.87
CA ALA A 75 19.57 -5.85 -5.88
C ALA A 75 18.59 -4.71 -5.55
N ASP A 76 18.73 -3.59 -6.25
CA ASP A 76 17.68 -2.58 -6.29
C ASP A 76 16.42 -3.18 -6.93
N ALA A 77 15.28 -3.01 -6.25
CA ALA A 77 14.02 -3.65 -6.67
C ALA A 77 13.51 -3.10 -8.01
N LEU A 78 13.65 -1.79 -8.25
CA LEU A 78 13.22 -1.18 -9.51
C LEU A 78 14.07 -1.67 -10.68
N GLU A 79 15.39 -1.80 -10.47
CA GLU A 79 16.31 -2.32 -11.46
C GLU A 79 15.99 -3.80 -11.80
N LEU A 80 15.72 -4.61 -10.76
CA LEU A 80 15.32 -6.00 -10.96
C LEU A 80 13.99 -6.10 -11.71
N LEU A 81 12.97 -5.35 -11.27
CA LEU A 81 11.66 -5.34 -11.91
C LEU A 81 11.75 -4.96 -13.38
N ARG A 82 12.53 -3.93 -13.74
CA ARG A 82 12.72 -3.50 -15.14
C ARG A 82 13.28 -4.61 -16.04
N ARG A 83 14.12 -5.49 -15.50
CA ARG A 83 14.72 -6.61 -16.24
C ARG A 83 13.81 -7.84 -16.33
N MET A 84 12.79 -7.93 -15.51
CA MET A 84 11.84 -9.05 -15.57
C MET A 84 10.94 -8.94 -16.80
N GLN A 85 10.68 -10.09 -17.41
CA GLN A 85 9.76 -10.19 -18.55
C GLN A 85 8.35 -9.75 -18.15
N GLY A 86 7.66 -9.02 -19.02
CA GLY A 86 6.25 -8.69 -18.86
C GLY A 86 5.38 -9.94 -18.78
N GLU A 87 4.31 -9.88 -17.99
CA GLU A 87 3.32 -10.97 -17.85
C GLU A 87 3.94 -12.32 -17.45
N SER A 88 4.99 -12.30 -16.62
CA SER A 88 5.71 -13.50 -16.18
C SER A 88 5.36 -13.96 -14.76
N VAL A 89 4.68 -13.12 -13.96
CA VAL A 89 4.45 -13.34 -12.52
C VAL A 89 2.96 -13.51 -12.23
N ASP A 90 2.60 -14.52 -11.47
CA ASP A 90 1.20 -14.81 -11.11
C ASP A 90 0.77 -14.02 -9.85
N MET A 91 1.70 -13.80 -8.91
CA MET A 91 1.42 -13.09 -7.66
C MET A 91 2.67 -12.31 -7.21
N ILE A 92 2.43 -11.11 -6.69
CA ILE A 92 3.44 -10.29 -6.04
C ILE A 92 3.02 -10.08 -4.58
N PHE A 93 3.95 -10.29 -3.65
CA PHE A 93 3.81 -9.82 -2.27
C PHE A 93 4.90 -8.78 -2.03
N ALA A 94 4.49 -7.54 -1.75
CA ALA A 94 5.38 -6.40 -1.62
C ALA A 94 5.36 -5.83 -0.20
N ASP A 95 6.56 -5.61 0.36
CA ASP A 95 6.78 -4.89 1.62
C ASP A 95 7.67 -3.66 1.32
N PRO A 96 7.07 -2.58 0.74
CA PRO A 96 7.82 -1.42 0.28
C PRO A 96 8.34 -0.57 1.45
N PRO A 97 9.21 0.43 1.21
CA PRO A 97 9.57 1.42 2.22
C PRO A 97 8.33 2.10 2.82
N TYR A 98 8.33 2.24 4.17
CA TYR A 98 7.25 2.92 4.89
C TYR A 98 7.58 4.39 5.18
N PHE A 99 8.76 4.84 4.77
CA PHE A 99 9.28 6.20 4.96
C PHE A 99 9.31 6.65 6.43
N LEU A 100 9.66 5.74 7.34
CA LEU A 100 9.65 5.97 8.78
C LEU A 100 10.98 6.52 9.32
N SER A 101 12.05 6.52 8.51
CA SER A 101 13.42 6.86 8.94
C SER A 101 13.72 8.37 8.94
N ASN A 102 12.71 9.22 9.11
CA ASN A 102 12.84 10.69 9.17
C ASN A 102 12.83 11.23 10.60
N GLY A 103 13.52 10.56 11.52
CA GLY A 103 13.53 10.95 12.93
C GLY A 103 12.33 10.46 13.72
N GLY A 104 11.55 9.52 13.19
CA GLY A 104 10.50 8.81 13.91
C GLY A 104 11.07 8.11 15.14
N ILE A 105 10.24 7.94 16.16
CA ILE A 105 10.60 7.30 17.42
C ILE A 105 9.77 6.04 17.59
N THR A 106 10.41 4.94 17.97
CA THR A 106 9.75 3.70 18.36
C THR A 106 10.15 3.31 19.79
N CYS A 107 9.45 2.33 20.35
CA CYS A 107 9.75 1.79 21.66
C CYS A 107 10.40 0.42 21.53
N VAL A 108 11.60 0.24 22.07
CA VAL A 108 12.27 -1.06 22.17
C VAL A 108 12.66 -1.28 23.62
N GLY A 109 12.16 -2.37 24.22
CA GLY A 109 12.45 -2.70 25.63
C GLY A 109 12.05 -1.60 26.61
N GLY A 110 10.95 -0.87 26.37
CA GLY A 110 10.49 0.23 27.21
C GLY A 110 11.24 1.56 27.05
N ARG A 111 12.19 1.65 26.09
CA ARG A 111 12.96 2.87 25.81
C ARG A 111 12.61 3.45 24.44
N MET A 112 12.53 4.78 24.36
CA MET A 112 12.39 5.48 23.09
C MET A 112 13.70 5.38 22.30
N VAL A 113 13.62 4.86 21.06
CA VAL A 113 14.74 4.78 20.12
C VAL A 113 14.34 5.43 18.80
N LYS A 114 15.31 6.00 18.10
CA LYS A 114 15.08 6.54 16.77
C LYS A 114 14.86 5.39 15.78
N VAL A 115 13.93 5.57 14.86
CA VAL A 115 13.78 4.69 13.70
C VAL A 115 14.78 5.15 12.65
N ASP A 116 15.76 4.33 12.33
CA ASP A 116 16.68 4.54 11.22
C ASP A 116 16.93 3.17 10.55
N LYS A 117 16.25 2.95 9.45
CA LYS A 117 16.39 1.73 8.63
C LYS A 117 17.37 1.94 7.46
N GLY A 118 17.92 3.16 7.34
CA GLY A 118 18.83 3.53 6.26
C GLY A 118 18.24 4.54 5.27
N GLY A 119 19.06 4.96 4.31
CA GLY A 119 18.70 5.99 3.33
C GLY A 119 17.49 5.65 2.47
N TRP A 120 17.28 4.37 2.20
CA TRP A 120 16.18 3.86 1.37
C TRP A 120 14.78 4.01 2.01
N ASP A 121 14.70 4.17 3.34
CA ASP A 121 13.43 4.38 4.07
C ASP A 121 13.24 5.85 4.49
N LYS A 122 14.01 6.77 3.92
CA LYS A 122 13.85 8.21 4.15
C LYS A 122 12.82 8.78 3.17
N SER A 123 11.91 9.60 3.69
CA SER A 123 10.97 10.34 2.85
C SER A 123 11.69 11.47 2.12
N THR A 124 11.34 11.66 0.88
CA THR A 124 11.70 12.83 0.06
C THR A 124 10.57 13.87 0.00
N GLY A 125 9.56 13.70 0.85
CA GLY A 125 8.33 14.46 0.89
C GLY A 125 7.19 13.72 0.21
N ILE A 126 5.96 14.15 0.52
CA ILE A 126 4.73 13.44 0.12
C ILE A 126 4.65 13.16 -1.39
N ILE A 127 5.06 14.12 -2.20
CA ILE A 127 5.04 13.99 -3.67
C ILE A 127 6.12 13.01 -4.14
N GLY A 128 7.34 13.14 -3.62
CA GLY A 128 8.44 12.24 -3.99
C GLY A 128 8.16 10.79 -3.58
N ASP A 129 7.61 10.59 -2.38
CA ASP A 129 7.24 9.27 -1.87
C ASP A 129 6.10 8.64 -2.71
N HIS A 130 5.12 9.47 -3.13
CA HIS A 130 4.05 9.04 -4.01
C HIS A 130 4.56 8.65 -5.40
N ASN A 131 5.42 9.47 -5.99
CA ASN A 131 6.03 9.19 -7.30
C ASN A 131 6.85 7.89 -7.26
N PHE A 132 7.61 7.66 -6.18
CA PHE A 132 8.29 6.38 -5.98
C PHE A 132 7.29 5.20 -5.95
N ASN A 133 6.16 5.35 -5.24
CA ASN A 133 5.13 4.32 -5.21
C ASN A 133 4.54 4.04 -6.60
N LEU A 134 4.28 5.06 -7.39
CA LEU A 134 3.80 4.89 -8.77
C LEU A 134 4.82 4.13 -9.64
N LEU A 135 6.10 4.45 -9.53
CA LEU A 135 7.15 3.82 -10.35
C LEU A 135 7.23 2.31 -10.13
N TRP A 136 7.32 1.85 -8.89
CA TRP A 136 7.42 0.41 -8.64
C TRP A 136 6.09 -0.33 -8.85
N LEU A 137 4.94 0.30 -8.56
CA LEU A 137 3.62 -0.27 -8.82
C LEU A 137 3.39 -0.46 -10.33
N ASP A 138 3.81 0.49 -11.18
CA ASP A 138 3.72 0.36 -12.63
C ASP A 138 4.54 -0.82 -13.14
N GLN A 139 5.78 -0.98 -12.66
CA GLN A 139 6.61 -2.13 -13.03
C GLN A 139 6.01 -3.46 -12.52
N CYS A 140 5.43 -3.48 -11.32
CA CYS A 140 4.70 -4.65 -10.83
C CYS A 140 3.51 -4.99 -11.75
N ARG A 141 2.76 -3.98 -12.19
CA ARG A 141 1.64 -4.18 -13.12
C ARG A 141 2.10 -4.76 -14.46
N ARG A 142 3.21 -4.28 -14.97
CA ARG A 142 3.79 -4.76 -16.24
C ARG A 142 4.15 -6.25 -16.17
N ILE A 143 4.80 -6.68 -15.08
CA ILE A 143 5.25 -8.08 -14.94
C ILE A 143 4.15 -9.05 -14.50
N LEU A 144 3.06 -8.56 -13.89
CA LEU A 144 1.91 -9.40 -13.54
C LEU A 144 1.23 -9.93 -14.79
N ARG A 145 0.88 -11.22 -14.79
CA ARG A 145 0.00 -11.83 -15.79
C ARG A 145 -1.39 -11.20 -15.75
N PRO A 146 -2.22 -11.34 -16.80
CA PRO A 146 -3.56 -10.74 -16.84
C PRO A 146 -4.45 -11.09 -15.65
N ASN A 147 -4.31 -12.29 -15.10
CA ASN A 147 -5.05 -12.78 -13.94
C ASN A 147 -4.24 -12.73 -12.64
N GLY A 148 -3.08 -12.07 -12.66
CA GLY A 148 -2.20 -11.95 -11.50
C GLY A 148 -2.73 -10.97 -10.45
N THR A 149 -2.24 -11.13 -9.22
CA THR A 149 -2.60 -10.29 -8.08
C THR A 149 -1.38 -9.72 -7.38
N ILE A 150 -1.57 -8.58 -6.72
CA ILE A 150 -0.57 -7.95 -5.87
C ILE A 150 -1.09 -7.79 -4.45
N TRP A 151 -0.23 -8.03 -3.48
CA TRP A 151 -0.45 -7.84 -2.06
C TRP A 151 0.59 -6.85 -1.56
N VAL A 152 0.17 -5.76 -0.96
CA VAL A 152 1.08 -4.71 -0.50
C VAL A 152 0.84 -4.43 0.97
N THR A 153 1.88 -4.61 1.79
CA THR A 153 1.83 -4.26 3.21
C THR A 153 2.15 -2.78 3.40
N GLY A 154 1.60 -2.19 4.45
CA GLY A 154 1.93 -0.81 4.80
C GLY A 154 1.28 -0.33 6.09
N THR A 155 1.83 0.75 6.61
CA THR A 155 1.27 1.53 7.71
C THR A 155 0.51 2.74 7.17
N SER A 156 -0.16 3.49 8.05
CA SER A 156 -0.85 4.74 7.70
C SER A 156 0.05 5.78 7.02
N HIS A 157 1.38 5.65 7.12
CA HIS A 157 2.33 6.59 6.52
C HIS A 157 2.46 6.44 4.99
N ASN A 158 2.29 5.22 4.47
CA ASN A 158 2.48 4.95 3.04
C ASN A 158 1.29 4.29 2.36
N ILE A 159 0.43 3.54 3.10
CA ILE A 159 -0.60 2.70 2.49
C ILE A 159 -1.66 3.48 1.72
N HIS A 160 -1.98 4.70 2.15
CA HIS A 160 -2.94 5.55 1.44
C HIS A 160 -2.39 6.01 0.09
N SER A 161 -1.10 6.34 0.02
CA SER A 161 -0.41 6.65 -1.23
C SER A 161 -0.35 5.44 -2.15
N VAL A 162 -0.07 4.25 -1.62
CA VAL A 162 -0.10 2.99 -2.37
C VAL A 162 -1.51 2.72 -2.90
N GLY A 163 -2.55 2.85 -2.07
CA GLY A 163 -3.94 2.64 -2.47
C GLY A 163 -4.39 3.58 -3.59
N TYR A 164 -4.01 4.85 -3.50
CA TYR A 164 -4.26 5.82 -4.56
C TYR A 164 -3.49 5.45 -5.84
N GLY A 165 -2.20 5.09 -5.73
CA GLY A 165 -1.37 4.65 -6.85
C GLY A 165 -1.92 3.42 -7.56
N LEU A 166 -2.42 2.42 -6.82
CA LEU A 166 -3.09 1.26 -7.40
C LEU A 166 -4.29 1.67 -8.28
N GLN A 167 -5.10 2.64 -7.81
CA GLN A 167 -6.26 3.12 -8.58
C GLN A 167 -5.85 3.92 -9.80
N VAL A 168 -4.86 4.82 -9.69
CA VAL A 168 -4.31 5.60 -10.83
C VAL A 168 -3.77 4.68 -11.92
N LEU A 169 -3.16 3.55 -11.54
CA LEU A 169 -2.62 2.56 -12.45
C LEU A 169 -3.64 1.48 -12.87
N ASP A 170 -4.95 1.72 -12.73
CA ASP A 170 -6.02 0.80 -13.15
C ASP A 170 -5.96 -0.62 -12.53
N TYR A 171 -5.39 -0.77 -11.35
CA TYR A 171 -5.58 -1.98 -10.59
C TYR A 171 -7.00 -2.06 -10.02
N LYS A 172 -7.52 -3.26 -9.85
CA LYS A 172 -8.76 -3.48 -9.11
C LYS A 172 -8.44 -3.86 -7.68
N ILE A 173 -8.60 -2.94 -6.73
CA ILE A 173 -8.50 -3.27 -5.30
C ILE A 173 -9.63 -4.24 -4.97
N LEU A 174 -9.28 -5.38 -4.39
CA LEU A 174 -10.18 -6.45 -3.98
C LEU A 174 -10.53 -6.33 -2.51
N ASN A 175 -9.52 -6.17 -1.66
CA ASN A 175 -9.69 -6.01 -0.22
C ASN A 175 -8.60 -5.10 0.39
N ASP A 176 -8.97 -4.47 1.48
CA ASP A 176 -8.11 -3.92 2.52
C ASP A 176 -8.20 -4.86 3.74
N ILE A 177 -7.07 -5.42 4.15
CA ILE A 177 -6.99 -6.42 5.20
C ILE A 177 -6.26 -5.79 6.38
N ALA A 178 -6.91 -5.75 7.54
CA ALA A 178 -6.29 -5.30 8.78
C ALA A 178 -5.47 -6.44 9.41
N TRP A 179 -4.16 -6.28 9.41
CA TRP A 179 -3.25 -7.20 10.11
C TRP A 179 -3.07 -6.71 11.55
N TYR A 180 -3.76 -7.36 12.48
CA TYR A 180 -3.70 -7.02 13.90
C TYR A 180 -2.41 -7.56 14.56
N LYS A 181 -1.70 -6.68 15.28
CA LYS A 181 -0.51 -7.02 16.06
C LYS A 181 -0.91 -7.32 17.51
N ILE A 182 -0.61 -8.51 17.97
CA ILE A 182 -0.93 -8.95 19.34
C ILE A 182 -0.16 -8.11 20.39
N ASN A 183 1.10 -7.75 20.08
CA ASN A 183 1.97 -6.97 20.97
C ASN A 183 2.47 -5.69 20.25
N PRO A 184 1.59 -4.69 20.01
CA PRO A 184 2.02 -3.46 19.39
C PRO A 184 2.89 -2.65 20.37
N PRO A 185 3.87 -1.86 19.89
CA PRO A 185 4.60 -0.93 20.72
C PRO A 185 3.64 0.05 21.41
N PRO A 186 3.80 0.30 22.72
CA PRO A 186 2.91 1.22 23.43
C PRO A 186 3.08 2.66 22.93
N ASN A 187 1.98 3.41 22.89
CA ASN A 187 2.01 4.84 22.64
C ASN A 187 2.43 5.60 23.92
N LEU A 188 3.72 5.88 24.06
CA LEU A 188 4.26 6.57 25.23
C LEU A 188 3.79 8.03 25.35
N ALA A 189 3.36 8.66 24.26
CA ALA A 189 2.87 10.04 24.24
C ALA A 189 1.45 10.17 24.81
N CYS A 190 0.67 9.09 24.87
CA CYS A 190 -0.72 9.04 25.33
C CYS A 190 -1.65 10.08 24.65
N ARG A 191 -1.36 10.48 23.40
CA ARG A 191 -2.11 11.52 22.65
C ARG A 191 -2.98 10.97 21.53
N TYR A 192 -2.86 9.68 21.21
CA TYR A 192 -3.61 8.98 20.16
C TYR A 192 -3.68 7.47 20.50
N PHE A 193 -4.48 6.73 19.79
CA PHE A 193 -4.58 5.29 19.99
C PHE A 193 -3.29 4.58 19.57
N THR A 194 -2.99 3.44 20.22
CA THR A 194 -1.86 2.60 19.85
C THR A 194 -2.05 2.06 18.45
N HIS A 195 -1.02 2.16 17.60
CA HIS A 195 -1.01 1.59 16.26
C HIS A 195 -0.87 0.06 16.34
N ALA A 196 -1.99 -0.62 16.50
CA ALA A 196 -2.06 -2.07 16.66
C ALA A 196 -2.33 -2.81 15.34
N THR A 197 -2.46 -2.10 14.24
CA THR A 197 -2.73 -2.70 12.93
C THR A 197 -1.77 -2.20 11.86
N GLU A 198 -1.49 -3.05 10.88
CA GLU A 198 -0.99 -2.69 9.56
C GLU A 198 -2.04 -3.06 8.52
N THR A 199 -2.01 -2.42 7.39
CA THR A 199 -2.94 -2.71 6.29
C THR A 199 -2.24 -3.51 5.22
N ILE A 200 -2.92 -4.52 4.68
CA ILE A 200 -2.50 -5.23 3.48
C ILE A 200 -3.54 -4.93 2.40
N LEU A 201 -3.14 -4.24 1.34
CA LEU A 201 -3.98 -4.06 0.18
C LEU A 201 -3.81 -5.25 -0.75
N TRP A 202 -4.92 -5.88 -1.12
CA TRP A 202 -4.97 -6.93 -2.13
C TRP A 202 -5.65 -6.41 -3.38
N ALA A 203 -4.97 -6.50 -4.53
CA ALA A 203 -5.49 -6.02 -5.80
C ALA A 203 -5.21 -6.99 -6.94
N ALA A 204 -6.14 -7.06 -7.89
CA ALA A 204 -5.95 -7.73 -9.17
C ALA A 204 -5.36 -6.75 -10.19
N LYS A 205 -4.65 -7.25 -11.21
CA LYS A 205 -4.03 -6.43 -12.27
C LYS A 205 -5.01 -5.46 -12.93
N SER A 206 -6.28 -5.85 -13.05
CA SER A 206 -7.34 -5.02 -13.64
C SER A 206 -8.72 -5.49 -13.20
N ALA A 207 -9.75 -4.71 -13.50
CA ALA A 207 -11.15 -5.09 -13.28
C ALA A 207 -11.59 -6.30 -14.13
N LYS A 208 -10.86 -6.64 -15.19
CA LYS A 208 -11.14 -7.77 -16.08
C LYS A 208 -10.40 -9.06 -15.68
N SER A 209 -9.57 -9.00 -14.64
CA SER A 209 -8.79 -10.15 -14.18
C SER A 209 -9.69 -11.23 -13.56
N CYS A 210 -9.49 -12.46 -13.99
CA CYS A 210 -10.12 -13.66 -13.42
C CYS A 210 -9.12 -14.34 -12.47
N HIS A 211 -8.84 -13.70 -11.33
CA HIS A 211 -7.88 -14.21 -10.35
C HIS A 211 -8.43 -15.44 -9.62
N THR A 212 -7.54 -16.31 -9.16
CA THR A 212 -7.90 -17.49 -8.38
C THR A 212 -8.25 -17.10 -6.94
N PHE A 213 -9.43 -17.53 -6.46
CA PHE A 213 -9.86 -17.37 -5.08
C PHE A 213 -10.58 -18.62 -4.59
N ASN A 214 -10.08 -19.23 -3.52
CA ASN A 214 -10.63 -20.46 -2.95
C ASN A 214 -11.68 -20.15 -1.88
N TYR A 215 -12.87 -19.76 -2.29
CA TYR A 215 -13.95 -19.39 -1.38
C TYR A 215 -14.48 -20.56 -0.52
N ALA A 216 -14.38 -21.79 -1.04
CA ALA A 216 -14.94 -22.98 -0.40
C ALA A 216 -14.09 -23.56 0.75
N LEU A 217 -12.96 -22.94 1.12
CA LEU A 217 -12.18 -23.40 2.26
C LEU A 217 -12.92 -23.08 3.57
N PRO A 218 -13.04 -24.06 4.51
CA PRO A 218 -13.84 -23.90 5.72
C PRO A 218 -13.30 -22.87 6.71
N ASN A 219 -12.12 -22.31 6.48
CA ASN A 219 -11.56 -21.22 7.25
C ASN A 219 -10.79 -20.24 6.35
N PRO A 220 -11.43 -19.15 5.86
CA PRO A 220 -10.81 -18.20 4.96
C PRO A 220 -9.64 -17.42 5.60
N MET A 221 -9.39 -17.57 6.89
CA MET A 221 -8.30 -16.90 7.61
C MET A 221 -6.96 -17.66 7.56
N ILE A 222 -6.95 -18.90 7.08
CA ILE A 222 -5.71 -19.70 6.99
C ILE A 222 -5.65 -20.30 5.59
N LEU A 223 -5.05 -19.56 4.67
CA LEU A 223 -4.76 -20.06 3.32
C LEU A 223 -3.35 -20.68 3.29
N PRO A 224 -3.21 -21.99 3.21
CA PRO A 224 -2.05 -22.57 2.56
C PRO A 224 -2.31 -22.45 1.04
N LEU A 225 -1.99 -21.31 0.46
CA LEU A 225 -1.89 -21.23 -0.99
C LEU A 225 -0.67 -22.03 -1.41
N PRO A 226 -0.77 -22.90 -2.43
CA PRO A 226 0.40 -23.34 -3.14
C PRO A 226 0.96 -22.11 -3.88
N ILE A 227 1.84 -21.40 -3.20
CA ILE A 227 2.49 -20.20 -3.74
C ILE A 227 3.54 -20.68 -4.71
N THR A 228 3.21 -20.69 -6.00
CA THR A 228 4.14 -21.12 -7.04
C THR A 228 5.21 -20.06 -7.36
N LYS A 229 4.99 -18.80 -7.03
CA LYS A 229 6.01 -17.73 -7.10
C LYS A 229 5.61 -16.57 -6.20
N VAL A 230 6.42 -16.29 -5.20
CA VAL A 230 6.34 -15.06 -4.39
C VAL A 230 7.58 -14.24 -4.69
N SER A 231 7.41 -13.02 -5.17
CA SER A 231 8.48 -12.03 -5.21
C SER A 231 8.28 -11.10 -4.01
N VAL A 232 9.23 -11.09 -3.09
CA VAL A 232 9.26 -10.15 -1.96
C VAL A 232 10.15 -8.99 -2.37
N LEU A 233 9.59 -7.79 -2.42
CA LEU A 233 10.34 -6.56 -2.60
C LEU A 233 10.69 -5.99 -1.24
N ARG A 234 11.96 -5.89 -0.95
CA ARG A 234 12.53 -5.11 0.16
C ARG A 234 13.48 -4.09 -0.38
#